data_a4a09afc7f57aba5d0c7d33d3d43f552
#
_entry.id   a4a09afc7f57aba5d0c7d33d3d43f552
#
_cell.length_a   1.000
_cell.length_b   1.000
_cell.length_c   1.000
_cell.angle_alpha   90.00
_cell.angle_beta   90.00
_cell.angle_gamma   90.00
#
_symmetry.space_group_name_H-M   'P 1'
#
loop_
_entity.id
_entity.type
_entity.pdbx_description
1 polymer ?
#
loop_
_entity_poly.entity_id
_entity_poly.type
_entity_poly.pdbx_seq_one_letter_code
_entity_poly.pdbx_strand_id
1 'polypeptide(L)' 'MDVKELREQELPQLNEELMTLLKEHFELRMQHRSSQLTDLSKLGKTKRSIAQIKTIINEKQS' A
#
# COMPACT_ATOMS: atom_id res chain seq x y z
N MET A 1 -1.02 -6.17 5.95
CA MET A 1 0.39 -6.12 6.36
C MET A 1 0.51 -6.06 7.86
N ASP A 2 1.55 -6.69 8.39
CA ASP A 2 1.80 -6.65 9.82
C ASP A 2 2.56 -5.36 10.17
N VAL A 3 1.94 -4.52 10.99
CA VAL A 3 2.52 -3.24 11.38
C VAL A 3 3.83 -3.44 12.14
N LYS A 4 3.93 -4.51 12.90
CA LYS A 4 5.15 -4.81 13.65
C LYS A 4 6.32 -5.08 12.70
N GLU A 5 6.08 -5.84 11.64
CA GLU A 5 7.11 -6.09 10.63
C GLU A 5 7.51 -4.81 9.90
N LEU A 6 6.55 -3.96 9.61
CA LEU A 6 6.82 -2.68 8.96
C LEU A 6 7.71 -1.80 9.82
N ARG A 7 7.50 -1.81 11.13
CA ARG A 7 8.32 -1.01 12.04
C ARG A 7 9.76 -1.49 12.12
N GLU A 8 10.00 -2.76 11.81
CA GLU A 8 11.35 -3.31 11.81
C GLU A 8 12.11 -2.98 10.53
N GLN A 9 11.43 -2.56 9.48
CA GLN A 9 12.05 -2.24 8.21
C GLN A 9 12.64 -0.83 8.22
N GLU A 10 13.69 -0.64 7.43
CA GLU A 10 14.32 0.67 7.27
C GLU A 10 13.57 1.51 6.24
N LEU A 11 13.77 2.83 6.29
CA LEU A 11 13.08 3.76 5.40
C LEU A 11 13.20 3.42 3.91
N PRO A 12 14.39 3.06 3.38
CA PRO A 12 14.47 2.71 1.96
C PRO A 12 13.57 1.54 1.57
N GLN A 13 13.48 0.53 2.44
CA GLN A 13 12.63 -0.62 2.20
C GLN A 13 11.16 -0.24 2.22
N LEU A 14 10.77 0.60 3.19
CA LEU A 14 9.40 1.07 3.31
C LEU A 14 8.99 1.88 2.09
N ASN A 15 9.88 2.73 1.60
CA ASN A 15 9.62 3.53 0.41
C ASN A 15 9.43 2.64 -0.82
N GLU A 16 10.23 1.59 -0.97
CA GLU A 16 10.08 0.65 -2.08
C GLU A 16 8.72 -0.06 -2.02
N GLU A 17 8.35 -0.54 -0.83
CA GLU A 17 7.05 -1.19 -0.66
C GLU A 17 5.91 -0.24 -0.96
N LEU A 18 6.03 1.01 -0.52
CA LEU A 18 5.02 2.02 -0.79
C LEU A 18 4.85 2.22 -2.30
N MET A 19 5.96 2.33 -3.03
CA MET A 19 5.92 2.48 -4.49
C MET A 19 5.23 1.30 -5.15
N THR A 20 5.57 0.08 -4.72
CA THR A 20 4.96 -1.13 -5.26
C THR A 20 3.46 -1.15 -5.02
N LEU A 21 3.03 -0.81 -3.81
CA LEU A 21 1.61 -0.78 -3.47
C LEU A 21 0.86 0.30 -4.21
N LEU A 22 1.48 1.45 -4.42
CA LEU A 22 0.86 2.52 -5.19
C LEU A 22 0.63 2.08 -6.64
N LYS A 23 1.58 1.38 -7.24
CA LYS A 23 1.43 0.84 -8.58
C LYS A 23 0.31 -0.19 -8.63
N GLU A 24 0.28 -1.12 -7.67
CA GLU A 24 -0.78 -2.12 -7.58
C GLU A 24 -2.15 -1.45 -7.44
N HIS A 25 -2.24 -0.48 -6.56
CA HIS A 25 -3.49 0.22 -6.34
C HIS A 25 -3.96 0.93 -7.61
N PHE A 26 -3.04 1.57 -8.31
CA PHE A 26 -3.34 2.24 -9.57
C PHE A 26 -3.87 1.24 -10.61
N GLU A 27 -3.21 0.09 -10.76
CA GLU A 27 -3.63 -0.95 -11.69
C GLU A 27 -5.02 -1.48 -11.34
N LEU A 28 -5.29 -1.70 -10.06
CA LEU A 28 -6.59 -2.17 -9.61
C LEU A 28 -7.68 -1.14 -9.90
N ARG A 29 -7.37 0.14 -9.73
CA ARG A 29 -8.31 1.20 -10.05
C ARG A 29 -8.61 1.25 -11.55
N MET A 30 -7.60 1.05 -12.38
CA MET A 30 -7.77 0.98 -13.83
C MET A 30 -8.67 -0.18 -14.22
N GLN A 31 -8.44 -1.36 -13.62
CA GLN A 31 -9.26 -2.53 -13.87
C GLN A 31 -10.72 -2.29 -13.45
N HIS A 32 -10.92 -1.62 -12.34
CA HIS A 32 -12.26 -1.28 -11.87
C HIS A 32 -12.97 -0.36 -12.86
N ARG A 33 -12.26 0.62 -13.40
CA ARG A 33 -12.82 1.55 -14.38
C ARG A 33 -13.24 0.85 -15.66
N SER A 34 -12.47 -0.16 -16.07
CA SER A 34 -12.78 -0.91 -17.28
C SER A 34 -13.79 -2.04 -17.02
N SER A 35 -14.33 -2.12 -15.82
CA SER A 35 -15.29 -3.15 -15.39
C SER A 35 -14.72 -4.56 -15.42
N GLN A 36 -13.42 -4.69 -15.40
CA GLN A 36 -12.74 -6.00 -15.36
C GLN A 36 -12.55 -6.51 -13.93
N LEU A 37 -12.61 -5.61 -12.95
CA LEU A 37 -12.44 -5.97 -11.54
C LEU A 37 -13.80 -6.21 -10.91
N THR A 38 -14.04 -7.44 -10.46
CA THR A 38 -15.31 -7.81 -9.82
C THR A 38 -15.20 -7.75 -8.29
N ASP A 39 -13.99 -7.73 -7.74
CA ASP A 39 -13.77 -7.78 -6.30
C ASP A 39 -13.18 -6.47 -5.80
N LEU A 40 -14.02 -5.64 -5.17
CA LEU A 40 -13.61 -4.35 -4.63
C LEU A 40 -12.79 -4.48 -3.34
N SER A 41 -12.78 -5.66 -2.73
CA SER A 41 -12.02 -5.85 -1.49
C SER A 41 -10.52 -5.68 -1.70
N LYS A 42 -10.01 -5.98 -2.89
CA LYS A 42 -8.59 -5.79 -3.20
C LYS A 42 -8.20 -4.31 -3.17
N LEU A 43 -9.08 -3.43 -3.66
CA LEU A 43 -8.84 -2.00 -3.59
C LEU A 43 -8.78 -1.51 -2.15
N GLY A 44 -9.70 -2.00 -1.32
CA GLY A 44 -9.70 -1.67 0.10
C GLY A 44 -8.45 -2.14 0.82
N LYS A 45 -7.99 -3.34 0.50
CA LYS A 45 -6.78 -3.90 1.12
C LYS A 45 -5.54 -3.10 0.75
N THR A 46 -5.36 -2.77 -0.53
CA THR A 46 -4.19 -1.99 -0.93
C THR A 46 -4.22 -0.59 -0.35
N LYS A 47 -5.39 0.03 -0.31
CA LYS A 47 -5.55 1.35 0.29
C LYS A 47 -5.14 1.33 1.77
N ARG A 48 -5.58 0.31 2.51
CA ARG A 48 -5.23 0.15 3.92
C ARG A 48 -3.75 -0.06 4.11
N SER A 49 -3.14 -0.92 3.29
CA SER A 49 -1.71 -1.18 3.36
C SER A 49 -0.89 0.08 3.07
N ILE A 50 -1.30 0.87 2.08
CA ILE A 50 -0.65 2.13 1.76
C ILE A 50 -0.71 3.08 2.96
N ALA A 51 -1.89 3.18 3.58
CA ALA A 51 -2.06 4.04 4.75
C ALA A 51 -1.17 3.60 5.90
N GLN A 52 -1.07 2.28 6.15
CA GLN A 52 -0.22 1.74 7.20
C GLN A 52 1.25 2.07 6.95
N ILE A 53 1.74 1.87 5.73
CA ILE A 53 3.13 2.15 5.40
C ILE A 53 3.43 3.65 5.54
N LYS A 54 2.54 4.50 5.05
CA LYS A 54 2.72 5.95 5.18
C LYS A 54 2.81 6.36 6.65
N THR A 55 1.98 5.78 7.50
CA THR A 55 2.00 6.06 8.93
C THR A 55 3.33 5.67 9.55
N ILE A 56 3.84 4.49 9.22
CA ILE A 56 5.12 4.01 9.76
C ILE A 56 6.27 4.88 9.25
N ILE A 57 6.26 5.26 7.98
CA ILE A 57 7.27 6.14 7.43
C ILE A 57 7.27 7.48 8.18
N ASN A 58 6.09 8.02 8.42
CA ASN A 58 5.96 9.28 9.15
C ASN A 58 6.50 9.15 10.57
N GLU A 59 6.22 8.04 11.25
CA GLU A 59 6.77 7.78 12.58
C GLU A 59 8.29 7.78 12.59
N LYS A 60 8.91 7.16 11.58
CA LYS A 60 10.35 7.04 11.51
C LYS A 60 11.05 8.35 11.13
N GLN A 61 10.35 9.24 10.44
CA GLN A 61 10.90 10.52 10.02
C GLN A 61 10.73 11.63 11.06
N SER A 62 9.82 11.45 11.98
CA SER A 62 9.53 12.48 12.99
C SER A 62 10.48 12.43 14.18
#